data_6b37e08bf01d8180a37fdcf3c329efc0
#
_entry.id   6b37e08bf01d8180a37fdcf3c329efc0
#
_cell.length_a   1.000
_cell.length_b   1.000
_cell.length_c   1.000
_cell.angle_alpha   90.00
_cell.angle_beta   90.00
_cell.angle_gamma   90.00
#
_symmetry.space_group_name_H-M   'P 1'
#
loop_
_entity.id
_entity.type
_entity.pdbx_description
1 polymer ?
#
loop_
_entity_poly.entity_id
_entity_poly.type
_entity_poly.pdbx_seq_one_letter_code
_entity_poly.pdbx_strand_id
1 'polypeptide(L)'
;MDNTSADFIIDGNSYGIEVGGMYNVYNALAATAVAEYYQVAPEKIRAGLAYDEKVFGRQEVITIDGKECTLVLVKNPVGLNQVIDMIGLSPYPFSLVSLLNANYADGIDVSWIWDGNHEAFAEMAIPQVIAGGDRHQDMTLRLKVAGIPEEKITETKDLDEVIKDIANLPTEKVYILATYTAVLQLRKKLAEKGYIKGGMDRG
;
A
#
# COMPACT_ATOMS: atom_id res chain seq x y z
N MET A 1 3.54 16.04 -7.92
CA MET A 1 3.47 14.76 -7.19
C MET A 1 2.06 14.60 -6.65
N ASP A 2 1.48 13.46 -6.86
CA ASP A 2 0.20 13.04 -6.28
C ASP A 2 0.36 11.62 -5.67
N ASN A 3 -0.75 10.94 -5.38
CA ASN A 3 -0.72 9.59 -4.81
C ASN A 3 -0.42 8.48 -5.84
N THR A 4 -0.24 8.78 -7.11
CA THR A 4 -0.04 7.83 -8.21
C THR A 4 1.19 8.11 -9.05
N SER A 5 1.71 9.35 -9.05
CA SER A 5 2.83 9.77 -9.89
C SER A 5 3.66 10.87 -9.26
N ALA A 6 4.88 11.05 -9.75
CA ALA A 6 5.73 12.18 -9.40
C ALA A 6 6.64 12.59 -10.57
N ASP A 7 6.76 13.92 -10.77
CA ASP A 7 7.75 14.51 -11.67
C ASP A 7 8.82 15.24 -10.85
N PHE A 8 10.07 15.17 -11.32
CA PHE A 8 11.21 15.85 -10.70
C PHE A 8 12.25 16.27 -11.74
N ILE A 9 13.13 17.19 -11.37
CA ILE A 9 14.18 17.71 -12.26
C ILE A 9 15.54 17.47 -11.61
N ILE A 10 16.48 16.90 -12.37
CA ILE A 10 17.90 16.76 -12.02
C ILE A 10 18.72 17.38 -13.14
N ASP A 11 19.63 18.28 -12.79
CA ASP A 11 20.58 18.95 -13.71
C ASP A 11 19.91 19.47 -15.02
N GLY A 12 18.67 20.00 -14.88
CA GLY A 12 17.90 20.54 -15.98
C GLY A 12 17.14 19.50 -16.82
N ASN A 13 17.28 18.22 -16.55
CA ASN A 13 16.52 17.15 -17.19
C ASN A 13 15.28 16.83 -16.35
N SER A 14 14.12 16.74 -17.02
CA SER A 14 12.86 16.33 -16.40
C SER A 14 12.71 14.79 -16.46
N TYR A 15 12.30 14.21 -15.34
CA TYR A 15 12.04 12.79 -15.16
C TYR A 15 10.68 12.59 -14.50
N GLY A 16 10.01 11.46 -14.76
CA GLY A 16 8.74 11.09 -14.17
C GLY A 16 8.73 9.62 -13.74
N ILE A 17 7.94 9.32 -12.71
CA ILE A 17 7.64 7.97 -12.23
C ILE A 17 6.13 7.80 -12.08
N GLU A 18 5.62 6.62 -12.46
CA GLU A 18 4.19 6.26 -12.38
C GLU A 18 3.83 5.61 -11.03
N VAL A 19 4.50 6.06 -9.95
CA VAL A 19 4.24 5.64 -8.58
C VAL A 19 4.30 6.83 -7.64
N GLY A 20 3.31 6.97 -6.78
CA GLY A 20 3.24 8.07 -5.81
C GLY A 20 4.11 7.83 -4.57
N GLY A 21 4.21 8.88 -3.77
CA GLY A 21 4.91 8.86 -2.49
C GLY A 21 6.38 9.29 -2.56
N MET A 22 6.79 10.11 -1.60
CA MET A 22 8.12 10.73 -1.55
C MET A 22 9.26 9.70 -1.53
N TYR A 23 9.07 8.55 -0.91
CA TYR A 23 10.09 7.49 -0.88
C TYR A 23 10.41 6.94 -2.28
N ASN A 24 9.43 6.90 -3.19
CA ASN A 24 9.67 6.49 -4.58
C ASN A 24 10.44 7.56 -5.35
N VAL A 25 10.21 8.85 -5.04
CA VAL A 25 11.04 9.94 -5.58
C VAL A 25 12.50 9.78 -5.16
N TYR A 26 12.77 9.52 -3.86
CA TYR A 26 14.15 9.28 -3.40
C TYR A 26 14.79 8.06 -4.06
N ASN A 27 14.02 6.97 -4.26
CA ASN A 27 14.52 5.79 -4.97
C ASN A 27 14.86 6.13 -6.43
N ALA A 28 14.00 6.89 -7.11
CA ALA A 28 14.24 7.32 -8.49
C ALA A 28 15.42 8.28 -8.59
N LEU A 29 15.58 9.24 -7.65
CA LEU A 29 16.75 10.12 -7.56
C LEU A 29 18.05 9.32 -7.42
N ALA A 30 18.08 8.33 -6.52
CA ALA A 30 19.26 7.50 -6.33
C ALA A 30 19.58 6.68 -7.59
N ALA A 31 18.59 6.08 -8.22
CA ALA A 31 18.75 5.33 -9.47
C ALA A 31 19.26 6.22 -10.61
N THR A 32 18.70 7.43 -10.75
CA THR A 32 19.12 8.43 -11.75
C THR A 32 20.55 8.85 -11.53
N ALA A 33 20.94 9.20 -10.29
CA ALA A 33 22.31 9.60 -9.97
C ALA A 33 23.34 8.51 -10.32
N VAL A 34 23.01 7.24 -10.04
CA VAL A 34 23.89 6.12 -10.43
C VAL A 34 23.94 5.98 -11.96
N ALA A 35 22.82 6.09 -12.66
CA ALA A 35 22.79 5.99 -14.12
C ALA A 35 23.58 7.12 -14.79
N GLU A 36 23.48 8.36 -14.28
CA GLU A 36 24.26 9.51 -14.77
C GLU A 36 25.75 9.32 -14.51
N TYR A 37 26.14 8.80 -13.33
CA TYR A 37 27.54 8.46 -13.06
C TYR A 37 28.14 7.48 -14.09
N TYR A 38 27.31 6.52 -14.56
CA TYR A 38 27.70 5.59 -15.64
C TYR A 38 27.45 6.15 -17.05
N GLN A 39 27.15 7.44 -17.18
CA GLN A 39 26.96 8.14 -18.47
C GLN A 39 25.81 7.54 -19.30
N VAL A 40 24.77 7.05 -18.65
CA VAL A 40 23.55 6.61 -19.37
C VAL A 40 22.83 7.85 -19.89
N ALA A 41 22.44 7.84 -21.17
CA ALA A 41 21.77 8.98 -21.78
C ALA A 41 20.40 9.27 -21.09
N PRO A 42 20.04 10.56 -20.89
CA PRO A 42 18.80 10.95 -20.18
C PRO A 42 17.53 10.31 -20.74
N GLU A 43 17.46 10.07 -22.04
CA GLU A 43 16.33 9.41 -22.69
C GLU A 43 16.14 7.96 -22.23
N LYS A 44 17.26 7.25 -22.01
CA LYS A 44 17.25 5.88 -21.49
C LYS A 44 16.86 5.83 -20.03
N ILE A 45 17.32 6.83 -19.26
CA ILE A 45 16.93 6.97 -17.84
C ILE A 45 15.42 7.22 -17.77
N ARG A 46 14.88 8.15 -18.56
CA ARG A 46 13.42 8.40 -18.63
C ARG A 46 12.65 7.13 -18.98
N ALA A 47 13.09 6.40 -20.00
CA ALA A 47 12.43 5.16 -20.41
C ALA A 47 12.47 4.09 -19.29
N GLY A 48 13.57 4.00 -18.55
CA GLY A 48 13.70 3.09 -17.42
C GLY A 48 12.81 3.47 -16.23
N LEU A 49 12.69 4.75 -15.92
CA LEU A 49 11.85 5.25 -14.83
C LEU A 49 10.35 5.17 -15.17
N ALA A 50 9.98 5.33 -16.43
CA ALA A 50 8.60 5.20 -16.92
C ALA A 50 8.19 3.73 -17.16
N TYR A 51 9.08 2.76 -16.87
CA TYR A 51 8.77 1.35 -17.02
C TYR A 51 7.77 0.90 -15.97
N ASP A 52 6.54 0.61 -16.40
CA ASP A 52 5.39 0.29 -15.53
C ASP A 52 5.28 -1.22 -15.21
N GLU A 53 6.39 -1.91 -14.99
CA GLU A 53 6.31 -3.25 -14.45
C GLU A 53 6.08 -3.15 -12.93
N LYS A 54 4.81 -3.31 -12.54
CA LYS A 54 4.39 -3.17 -11.14
C LYS A 54 5.11 -4.19 -10.27
N VAL A 55 6.02 -3.71 -9.45
CA VAL A 55 6.73 -4.54 -8.48
C VAL A 55 5.73 -5.01 -7.42
N PHE A 56 5.69 -6.32 -7.19
CA PHE A 56 4.91 -6.99 -6.15
C PHE A 56 4.84 -6.19 -4.83
N GLY A 57 3.60 -5.94 -4.35
CA GLY A 57 3.34 -5.26 -3.08
C GLY A 57 3.66 -3.76 -3.06
N ARG A 58 3.93 -3.13 -4.21
CA ARG A 58 4.17 -1.69 -4.30
C ARG A 58 3.05 -1.02 -5.08
N GLN A 59 2.00 -0.56 -4.37
CA GLN A 59 0.84 0.13 -4.96
C GLN A 59 0.17 -0.65 -6.10
N GLU A 60 0.06 -1.97 -5.92
CA GLU A 60 -0.63 -2.82 -6.88
C GLU A 60 -2.13 -2.51 -6.88
N VAL A 61 -2.67 -2.10 -8.02
CA VAL A 61 -4.10 -1.81 -8.17
C VAL A 61 -4.81 -3.08 -8.64
N ILE A 62 -5.83 -3.49 -7.89
CA ILE A 62 -6.63 -4.69 -8.13
C ILE A 62 -8.10 -4.29 -8.09
N THR A 63 -8.89 -4.75 -9.04
CA THR A 63 -10.35 -4.57 -8.97
C THR A 63 -10.98 -5.76 -8.25
N ILE A 64 -11.66 -5.51 -7.13
CA ILE A 64 -12.39 -6.51 -6.34
C ILE A 64 -13.86 -6.09 -6.32
N ASP A 65 -14.73 -6.87 -6.95
CA ASP A 65 -16.20 -6.60 -7.04
C ASP A 65 -16.54 -5.13 -7.38
N GLY A 66 -15.81 -4.56 -8.35
CA GLY A 66 -16.01 -3.19 -8.81
C GLY A 66 -15.28 -2.12 -7.98
N LYS A 67 -14.67 -2.46 -6.86
CA LYS A 67 -13.86 -1.54 -6.05
C LYS A 67 -12.42 -1.46 -6.57
N GLU A 68 -11.86 -0.25 -6.68
CA GLU A 68 -10.45 -0.03 -6.98
C GLU A 68 -9.62 -0.19 -5.69
N CYS A 69 -8.95 -1.31 -5.55
CA CYS A 69 -8.16 -1.65 -4.37
C CYS A 69 -6.67 -1.42 -4.64
N THR A 70 -6.03 -0.54 -3.89
CA THR A 70 -4.57 -0.33 -3.94
C THR A 70 -3.91 -1.10 -2.81
N LEU A 71 -3.21 -2.19 -3.16
CA LEU A 71 -2.50 -3.04 -2.20
C LEU A 71 -1.08 -2.52 -1.97
N VAL A 72 -0.74 -2.25 -0.72
CA VAL A 72 0.57 -1.73 -0.31
C VAL A 72 1.15 -2.55 0.83
N LEU A 73 2.38 -3.03 0.65
CA LEU A 73 3.13 -3.73 1.69
C LEU A 73 3.68 -2.73 2.72
N VAL A 74 3.43 -2.98 3.99
CA VAL A 74 3.96 -2.24 5.13
C VAL A 74 4.56 -3.21 6.15
N LYS A 75 5.74 -2.89 6.70
CA LYS A 75 6.41 -3.79 7.67
C LYS A 75 7.25 -3.07 8.73
N ASN A 76 7.20 -1.76 8.77
CA ASN A 76 7.90 -0.94 9.76
C ASN A 76 7.24 0.45 9.85
N PRO A 77 7.49 1.23 10.93
CA PRO A 77 6.86 2.54 11.13
C PRO A 77 7.17 3.54 10.02
N VAL A 78 8.42 3.58 9.55
CA VAL A 78 8.85 4.55 8.52
C VAL A 78 8.10 4.31 7.21
N GLY A 79 8.05 3.06 6.76
CA GLY A 79 7.31 2.68 5.55
C GLY A 79 5.81 2.96 5.68
N LEU A 80 5.22 2.64 6.84
CA LEU A 80 3.81 2.93 7.12
C LEU A 80 3.53 4.43 7.05
N ASN A 81 4.33 5.28 7.70
CA ASN A 81 4.13 6.72 7.71
C ASN A 81 4.21 7.31 6.30
N GLN A 82 5.15 6.85 5.47
CA GLN A 82 5.23 7.28 4.07
C GLN A 82 4.00 6.88 3.25
N VAL A 83 3.42 5.70 3.54
CA VAL A 83 2.17 5.26 2.89
C VAL A 83 0.98 6.08 3.38
N ILE A 84 0.91 6.40 4.67
CA ILE A 84 -0.11 7.28 5.25
C ILE A 84 -0.07 8.67 4.58
N ASP A 85 1.12 9.26 4.46
CA ASP A 85 1.31 10.56 3.79
C ASP A 85 0.84 10.50 2.33
N MET A 86 1.16 9.43 1.62
CA MET A 86 0.72 9.23 0.23
C MET A 86 -0.81 9.08 0.14
N ILE A 87 -1.43 8.31 1.03
CA ILE A 87 -2.89 8.13 1.06
C ILE A 87 -3.59 9.46 1.35
N GLY A 88 -3.01 10.28 2.23
CA GLY A 88 -3.51 11.62 2.56
C GLY A 88 -3.57 12.58 1.36
N LEU A 89 -2.83 12.30 0.27
CA LEU A 89 -2.90 13.06 -0.98
C LEU A 89 -4.08 12.62 -1.88
N SER A 90 -4.85 11.59 -1.49
CA SER A 90 -5.98 11.12 -2.31
C SER A 90 -7.05 12.19 -2.42
N PRO A 91 -7.44 12.60 -3.65
CA PRO A 91 -8.53 13.56 -3.83
C PRO A 91 -9.92 12.92 -3.67
N TYR A 92 -9.99 11.61 -3.53
CA TYR A 92 -11.22 10.84 -3.47
C TYR A 92 -11.44 10.23 -2.07
N PRO A 93 -12.70 10.10 -1.62
CA PRO A 93 -13.00 9.33 -0.43
C PRO A 93 -12.59 7.87 -0.61
N PHE A 94 -12.09 7.26 0.45
CA PHE A 94 -11.63 5.88 0.44
C PHE A 94 -11.96 5.16 1.74
N SER A 95 -12.02 3.84 1.69
CA SER A 95 -12.03 2.97 2.87
C SER A 95 -10.67 2.31 3.05
N LEU A 96 -10.39 1.85 4.26
CA LEU A 96 -9.11 1.27 4.64
C LEU A 96 -9.27 -0.21 4.99
N VAL A 97 -8.33 -1.03 4.54
CA VAL A 97 -8.14 -2.40 5.01
C VAL A 97 -6.73 -2.50 5.59
N SER A 98 -6.59 -2.94 6.83
CA SER A 98 -5.29 -3.12 7.47
C SER A 98 -5.12 -4.57 7.91
N LEU A 99 -4.19 -5.29 7.27
CA LEU A 99 -3.93 -6.71 7.50
C LEU A 99 -2.60 -6.90 8.20
N LEU A 100 -2.64 -7.38 9.44
CA LEU A 100 -1.46 -7.59 10.27
C LEU A 100 -1.23 -9.09 10.52
N ASN A 101 -0.09 -9.59 10.06
CA ASN A 101 0.42 -10.90 10.41
C ASN A 101 1.73 -10.77 11.20
N ALA A 102 2.07 -11.83 11.95
CA ALA A 102 3.30 -11.93 12.73
C ALA A 102 4.02 -13.25 12.45
N ASN A 103 4.09 -13.63 11.18
CA ASN A 103 4.85 -14.80 10.77
C ASN A 103 6.36 -14.47 10.73
N TYR A 104 7.22 -15.48 10.67
CA TYR A 104 8.67 -15.28 10.69
C TYR A 104 9.16 -14.29 9.63
N ALA A 105 8.58 -14.30 8.42
CA ALA A 105 8.94 -13.40 7.32
C ALA A 105 8.43 -11.96 7.50
N ASP A 106 7.44 -11.73 8.39
CA ASP A 106 6.95 -10.39 8.72
C ASP A 106 7.79 -9.71 9.82
N GLY A 107 8.49 -10.53 10.61
CA GLY A 107 8.97 -10.20 11.94
C GLY A 107 7.92 -10.58 13.00
N ILE A 108 8.33 -11.36 14.00
CA ILE A 108 7.40 -11.89 15.02
C ILE A 108 6.88 -10.76 15.92
N ASP A 109 7.69 -9.74 16.14
CA ASP A 109 7.34 -8.57 16.93
C ASP A 109 6.50 -7.60 16.11
N VAL A 110 5.26 -7.36 16.56
CA VAL A 110 4.31 -6.41 15.95
C VAL A 110 4.26 -5.08 16.71
N SER A 111 5.09 -4.87 17.73
CA SER A 111 5.08 -3.63 18.53
C SER A 111 5.34 -2.38 17.71
N TRP A 112 5.98 -2.52 16.55
CA TRP A 112 6.23 -1.44 15.60
C TRP A 112 4.95 -0.70 15.14
N ILE A 113 3.78 -1.34 15.23
CA ILE A 113 2.52 -0.65 14.89
C ILE A 113 2.23 0.53 15.81
N TRP A 114 2.79 0.54 17.03
CA TRP A 114 2.62 1.63 17.99
C TRP A 114 3.51 2.84 17.68
N ASP A 115 4.57 2.65 16.90
CA ASP A 115 5.49 3.71 16.44
C ASP A 115 5.01 4.35 15.13
N GLY A 116 4.04 3.73 14.45
CA GLY A 116 3.43 4.27 13.23
C GLY A 116 2.33 5.29 13.53
N ASN A 117 2.23 6.33 12.70
CA ASN A 117 1.27 7.43 12.87
C ASN A 117 -0.15 7.06 12.41
N HIS A 118 -0.75 6.03 13.03
CA HIS A 118 -2.13 5.65 12.73
C HIS A 118 -3.15 6.74 13.10
N GLU A 119 -2.78 7.67 13.98
CA GLU A 119 -3.58 8.82 14.40
C GLU A 119 -3.99 9.68 13.21
N ALA A 120 -3.14 9.79 12.19
CA ALA A 120 -3.46 10.51 10.96
C ALA A 120 -4.69 9.95 10.24
N PHE A 121 -4.99 8.65 10.37
CA PHE A 121 -6.20 8.06 9.79
C PHE A 121 -7.49 8.59 10.46
N ALA A 122 -7.45 8.95 11.73
CA ALA A 122 -8.59 9.54 12.41
C ALA A 122 -8.92 10.95 11.90
N GLU A 123 -7.90 11.67 11.39
CA GLU A 123 -8.05 13.00 10.78
C GLU A 123 -8.56 12.91 9.33
N MET A 124 -8.37 11.77 8.68
CA MET A 124 -8.90 11.50 7.34
C MET A 124 -10.37 11.05 7.48
N ALA A 125 -11.27 11.55 6.66
CA ALA A 125 -12.70 11.21 6.71
C ALA A 125 -12.97 9.78 6.20
N ILE A 126 -12.33 8.75 6.83
CA ILE A 126 -12.47 7.35 6.46
C ILE A 126 -13.84 6.85 6.99
N PRO A 127 -14.76 6.39 6.12
CA PRO A 127 -16.08 5.96 6.54
C PRO A 127 -16.07 4.58 7.17
N GLN A 128 -15.19 3.67 6.73
CA GLN A 128 -15.11 2.29 7.19
C GLN A 128 -13.67 1.76 7.12
N VAL A 129 -13.30 0.97 8.12
CA VAL A 129 -12.00 0.28 8.21
C VAL A 129 -12.22 -1.21 8.45
N ILE A 130 -11.47 -2.07 7.75
CA ILE A 130 -11.39 -3.51 8.04
C ILE A 130 -10.04 -3.80 8.69
N ALA A 131 -10.05 -4.35 9.88
CA ALA A 131 -8.87 -4.86 10.58
C ALA A 131 -8.82 -6.38 10.43
N GLY A 132 -7.78 -6.91 9.79
CA GLY A 132 -7.71 -8.33 9.48
C GLY A 132 -6.31 -8.95 9.64
N GLY A 133 -6.22 -10.24 9.30
CA GLY A 133 -5.00 -11.04 9.40
C GLY A 133 -4.86 -11.77 10.73
N ASP A 134 -3.72 -12.45 10.92
CA ASP A 134 -3.48 -13.27 12.12
C ASP A 134 -3.51 -12.47 13.42
N ARG A 135 -3.12 -11.20 13.35
CA ARG A 135 -3.07 -10.25 14.48
C ARG A 135 -4.15 -9.15 14.36
N HIS A 136 -5.33 -9.51 13.83
CA HIS A 136 -6.47 -8.60 13.65
C HIS A 136 -6.86 -7.86 14.95
N GLN A 137 -6.79 -8.52 16.10
CA GLN A 137 -7.13 -7.93 17.40
C GLN A 137 -6.15 -6.82 17.81
N ASP A 138 -4.84 -7.03 17.59
CA ASP A 138 -3.82 -6.00 17.86
C ASP A 138 -4.04 -4.79 16.95
N MET A 139 -4.35 -5.02 15.67
CA MET A 139 -4.65 -3.94 14.72
C MET A 139 -5.94 -3.22 15.09
N THR A 140 -6.99 -3.94 15.46
CA THR A 140 -8.26 -3.35 15.95
C THR A 140 -8.02 -2.45 17.15
N LEU A 141 -7.25 -2.94 18.14
CA LEU A 141 -6.90 -2.14 19.31
C LEU A 141 -6.11 -0.89 18.91
N ARG A 142 -5.11 -1.05 18.03
CA ARG A 142 -4.29 0.08 17.56
C ARG A 142 -5.12 1.15 16.86
N LEU A 143 -6.06 0.75 16.00
CA LEU A 143 -6.95 1.67 15.30
C LEU A 143 -7.91 2.41 16.26
N LYS A 144 -8.45 1.72 17.26
CA LYS A 144 -9.27 2.34 18.32
C LYS A 144 -8.47 3.38 19.11
N VAL A 145 -7.25 3.05 19.52
CA VAL A 145 -6.36 3.97 20.23
C VAL A 145 -5.97 5.17 19.36
N ALA A 146 -5.84 4.98 18.06
CA ALA A 146 -5.61 6.05 17.10
C ALA A 146 -6.81 7.01 16.92
N GLY A 147 -7.97 6.69 17.51
CA GLY A 147 -9.15 7.55 17.46
C GLY A 147 -10.17 7.16 16.37
N ILE A 148 -10.02 6.00 15.72
CA ILE A 148 -11.04 5.48 14.82
C ILE A 148 -12.23 4.97 15.66
N PRO A 149 -13.48 5.47 15.43
CA PRO A 149 -14.66 5.01 16.14
C PRO A 149 -14.89 3.50 15.95
N GLU A 150 -15.26 2.79 17.03
CA GLU A 150 -15.43 1.34 17.00
C GLU A 150 -16.46 0.87 15.97
N GLU A 151 -17.55 1.62 15.82
CA GLU A 151 -18.61 1.33 14.84
C GLU A 151 -18.16 1.42 13.38
N LYS A 152 -17.01 2.01 13.12
CA LYS A 152 -16.38 2.06 11.79
C LYS A 152 -15.39 0.93 11.55
N ILE A 153 -15.09 0.10 12.55
CA ILE A 153 -14.11 -0.97 12.44
C ILE A 153 -14.82 -2.30 12.32
N THR A 154 -14.62 -2.98 11.20
CA THR A 154 -14.96 -4.39 11.02
C THR A 154 -13.71 -5.21 11.33
N GLU A 155 -13.83 -6.18 12.24
CA GLU A 155 -12.73 -7.05 12.65
C GLU A 155 -12.97 -8.47 12.12
N THR A 156 -12.01 -9.03 11.37
CA THR A 156 -12.07 -10.43 10.94
C THR A 156 -10.68 -11.02 10.69
N LYS A 157 -10.49 -12.28 11.09
CA LYS A 157 -9.29 -13.04 10.78
C LYS A 157 -9.34 -13.66 9.39
N ASP A 158 -10.52 -14.02 8.92
CA ASP A 158 -10.70 -14.76 7.68
C ASP A 158 -10.56 -13.85 6.46
N LEU A 159 -9.58 -14.13 5.60
CA LEU A 159 -9.33 -13.37 4.38
C LEU A 159 -10.43 -13.54 3.32
N ASP A 160 -11.19 -14.64 3.33
CA ASP A 160 -12.36 -14.78 2.47
C ASP A 160 -13.49 -13.84 2.89
N GLU A 161 -13.65 -13.62 4.20
CA GLU A 161 -14.56 -12.61 4.74
C GLU A 161 -14.04 -11.20 4.44
N VAL A 162 -12.74 -10.91 4.62
CA VAL A 162 -12.14 -9.62 4.23
C VAL A 162 -12.48 -9.28 2.78
N ILE A 163 -12.27 -10.22 1.83
CA ILE A 163 -12.55 -9.99 0.41
C ILE A 163 -14.06 -9.71 0.18
N LYS A 164 -14.93 -10.45 0.84
CA LYS A 164 -16.39 -10.24 0.78
C LYS A 164 -16.78 -8.89 1.37
N ASP A 165 -16.17 -8.47 2.48
CA ASP A 165 -16.47 -7.21 3.14
C ASP A 165 -15.96 -6.01 2.32
N ILE A 166 -14.86 -6.16 1.56
CA ILE A 166 -14.40 -5.15 0.61
C ILE A 166 -15.51 -4.77 -0.38
N ALA A 167 -16.25 -5.75 -0.92
CA ALA A 167 -17.35 -5.49 -1.84
C ALA A 167 -18.45 -4.60 -1.24
N ASN A 168 -18.64 -4.65 0.08
CA ASN A 168 -19.66 -3.89 0.82
C ASN A 168 -19.18 -2.54 1.36
N LEU A 169 -17.90 -2.19 1.19
CA LEU A 169 -17.37 -0.90 1.64
C LEU A 169 -18.07 0.27 0.95
N PRO A 170 -18.31 1.39 1.64
CA PRO A 170 -19.11 2.50 1.12
C PRO A 170 -18.42 3.34 0.04
N THR A 171 -17.13 3.11 -0.23
CA THR A 171 -16.33 3.88 -1.19
C THR A 171 -15.92 3.04 -2.39
N GLU A 172 -15.74 3.68 -3.55
CA GLU A 172 -15.20 3.05 -4.77
C GLU A 172 -13.71 2.70 -4.62
N LYS A 173 -12.96 3.55 -3.88
CA LYS A 173 -11.52 3.38 -3.65
C LYS A 173 -11.26 2.76 -2.30
N VAL A 174 -10.33 1.79 -2.27
CA VAL A 174 -9.91 1.07 -1.07
C VAL A 174 -8.40 1.00 -1.01
N TYR A 175 -7.80 1.39 0.10
CA TYR A 175 -6.38 1.11 0.36
C TYR A 175 -6.26 -0.12 1.25
N ILE A 176 -5.43 -1.08 0.84
CA ILE A 176 -5.14 -2.31 1.58
C ILE A 176 -3.69 -2.24 2.03
N LEU A 177 -3.47 -2.00 3.32
CA LEU A 177 -2.16 -2.03 3.95
C LEU A 177 -1.95 -3.40 4.56
N ALA A 178 -0.91 -4.11 4.17
CA ALA A 178 -0.70 -5.48 4.63
C ALA A 178 0.77 -5.79 4.87
N THR A 179 1.05 -6.59 5.91
CA THR A 179 2.37 -7.17 6.13
C THR A 179 2.69 -8.21 5.06
N TYR A 180 3.95 -8.61 4.93
CA TYR A 180 4.42 -9.42 3.81
C TYR A 180 3.64 -10.73 3.63
N THR A 181 3.47 -11.51 4.69
CA THR A 181 2.73 -12.78 4.56
C THR A 181 1.23 -12.56 4.37
N ALA A 182 0.67 -11.46 4.89
CA ALA A 182 -0.72 -11.10 4.64
C ALA A 182 -0.94 -10.72 3.16
N VAL A 183 0.01 -10.01 2.52
CA VAL A 183 -0.01 -9.76 1.07
C VAL A 183 -0.01 -11.07 0.30
N LEU A 184 0.90 -12.01 0.63
CA LEU A 184 0.98 -13.31 -0.05
C LEU A 184 -0.31 -14.11 0.06
N GLN A 185 -0.86 -14.18 1.28
CA GLN A 185 -2.10 -14.91 1.56
C GLN A 185 -3.30 -14.29 0.85
N LEU A 186 -3.44 -12.95 0.91
CA LEU A 186 -4.50 -12.23 0.22
C LEU A 186 -4.42 -12.45 -1.29
N ARG A 187 -3.25 -12.29 -1.90
CA ARG A 187 -3.06 -12.51 -3.34
C ARG A 187 -3.41 -13.93 -3.77
N LYS A 188 -3.02 -14.93 -2.97
CA LYS A 188 -3.41 -16.31 -3.21
C LYS A 188 -4.94 -16.46 -3.27
N LYS A 189 -5.65 -15.89 -2.30
CA LYS A 189 -7.12 -15.90 -2.25
C LYS A 189 -7.74 -15.15 -3.43
N LEU A 190 -7.19 -13.99 -3.80
CA LEU A 190 -7.66 -13.23 -4.94
C LEU A 190 -7.46 -13.98 -6.26
N ALA A 191 -6.35 -14.72 -6.42
CA ALA A 191 -6.11 -15.57 -7.57
C ALA A 191 -7.10 -16.77 -7.62
N GLU A 192 -7.34 -17.44 -6.49
CA GLU A 192 -8.32 -18.52 -6.37
C GLU A 192 -9.74 -18.06 -6.75
N LYS A 193 -10.07 -16.79 -6.47
CA LYS A 193 -11.36 -16.17 -6.82
C LYS A 193 -11.39 -15.54 -8.22
N GLY A 194 -10.26 -15.51 -8.93
CA GLY A 194 -10.17 -14.99 -10.30
C GLY A 194 -10.03 -13.46 -10.42
N TYR A 195 -9.78 -12.73 -9.34
CA TYR A 195 -9.55 -11.27 -9.38
C TYR A 195 -8.18 -10.88 -9.97
N ILE A 196 -7.20 -11.75 -9.81
CA ILE A 196 -5.85 -11.59 -10.39
C ILE A 196 -5.40 -12.87 -11.09
N LYS A 197 -4.48 -12.74 -12.05
CA LYS A 197 -3.86 -13.92 -12.66
C LYS A 197 -3.04 -14.66 -11.60
N GLY A 198 -3.28 -15.95 -11.43
CA GLY A 198 -2.51 -16.81 -10.55
C GLY A 198 -1.10 -16.99 -11.10
N GLY A 199 -0.09 -16.72 -10.29
CA GLY A 199 1.31 -16.98 -10.58
C GLY A 199 2.18 -15.93 -9.91
N MET A 200 3.12 -16.40 -9.03
CA MET A 200 4.41 -15.74 -8.94
C MET A 200 5.17 -16.19 -10.19
N ASP A 201 4.91 -15.59 -11.33
CA ASP A 201 5.82 -15.71 -12.46
C ASP A 201 7.10 -14.97 -12.06
N ARG A 202 8.09 -15.80 -11.68
CA ARG A 202 9.47 -15.37 -11.58
C ARG A 202 9.93 -15.08 -13.01
N GLY A 203 10.00 -13.82 -13.38
CA GLY A 203 10.89 -13.40 -14.44
C GLY A 203 12.34 -13.58 -14.02
#